data_d5e653655a3dfdd8ba68b5ab41aa96e2
#
_entry.id   d5e653655a3dfdd8ba68b5ab41aa96e2
#
_cell.length_a   1.000
_cell.length_b   1.000
_cell.length_c   1.000
_cell.angle_alpha   90.00
_cell.angle_beta   90.00
_cell.angle_gamma   90.00
#
_symmetry.space_group_name_H-M   'P 1'
#
loop_
_entity.id
_entity.type
_entity.pdbx_description
1 polymer ?
#
loop_
_entity_poly.entity_id
_entity_poly.type
_entity_poly.pdbx_seq_one_letter_code
_entity_poly.pdbx_strand_id
1 'polypeptide(L)'
;MKLLTTSELASLFSISKHTIRHYIDIELLTPKERNENGYFFFDEENVYKLYQILVFKNIGYSLRSIKTILTQSNIAPFFIEAEQTIQKKIDELLAIKNTVHAVIEAQNSYKLNEISFFERSDRYFHSFPESVVENGEVDLIKANNMNLSSLDQIFYVHHENEDIPCLESKKEEGEFTFTKGTYASMSFIVETEDCIKQNIDLFLADKLLSVRDISQNQLLFFENVYCSLAYNSATIFTVEMKL
;
A
#
# COMPACT_ATOMS: atom_id res chain seq x y z
N MET A 1 11.75 -39.41 -29.27
CA MET A 1 12.01 -37.98 -29.55
C MET A 1 13.51 -37.82 -29.89
N LYS A 2 13.90 -36.88 -30.76
CA LYS A 2 15.30 -36.55 -31.00
C LYS A 2 15.90 -35.93 -29.75
N LEU A 3 17.09 -36.37 -29.35
CA LEU A 3 17.80 -35.75 -28.22
C LEU A 3 18.20 -34.31 -28.56
N LEU A 4 18.03 -33.42 -27.60
CA LEU A 4 18.40 -32.00 -27.71
C LEU A 4 19.83 -31.79 -27.21
N THR A 5 20.58 -30.96 -27.91
CA THR A 5 21.86 -30.43 -27.42
C THR A 5 21.65 -29.37 -26.35
N THR A 6 22.69 -29.01 -25.58
CA THR A 6 22.66 -27.90 -24.64
C THR A 6 22.23 -26.58 -25.29
N SER A 7 22.58 -26.36 -26.56
CA SER A 7 22.22 -25.17 -27.33
C SER A 7 20.75 -25.13 -27.67
N GLU A 8 20.21 -26.26 -28.13
CA GLU A 8 18.77 -26.36 -28.48
C GLU A 8 17.91 -26.24 -27.22
N LEU A 9 18.29 -26.91 -26.12
CA LEU A 9 17.59 -26.80 -24.83
C LEU A 9 17.64 -25.38 -24.27
N ALA A 10 18.77 -24.68 -24.34
CA ALA A 10 18.93 -23.30 -23.92
C ALA A 10 18.03 -22.35 -24.74
N SER A 11 17.99 -22.57 -26.05
CA SER A 11 17.14 -21.79 -26.97
C SER A 11 15.66 -22.02 -26.70
N LEU A 12 15.25 -23.27 -26.44
CA LEU A 12 13.84 -23.61 -26.15
C LEU A 12 13.27 -22.82 -24.95
N PHE A 13 14.09 -22.60 -23.91
CA PHE A 13 13.69 -21.89 -22.70
C PHE A 13 14.19 -20.44 -22.62
N SER A 14 14.81 -19.93 -23.67
CA SER A 14 15.37 -18.55 -23.70
C SER A 14 16.33 -18.27 -22.53
N ILE A 15 17.14 -19.28 -22.14
CA ILE A 15 18.16 -19.18 -21.09
C ILE A 15 19.56 -19.37 -21.66
N SER A 16 20.57 -19.01 -20.86
CA SER A 16 21.97 -19.21 -21.30
C SER A 16 22.42 -20.69 -21.19
N LYS A 17 23.30 -21.08 -22.06
CA LYS A 17 23.99 -22.39 -21.94
C LYS A 17 24.73 -22.53 -20.60
N HIS A 18 25.21 -21.42 -20.07
CA HIS A 18 25.86 -21.36 -18.76
C HIS A 18 24.90 -21.76 -17.65
N THR A 19 23.64 -21.28 -17.71
CA THR A 19 22.60 -21.65 -16.76
C THR A 19 22.33 -23.15 -16.73
N ILE A 20 22.24 -23.78 -17.91
CA ILE A 20 22.06 -25.26 -18.01
C ILE A 20 23.27 -25.97 -17.42
N ARG A 21 24.48 -25.56 -17.76
CA ARG A 21 25.71 -26.14 -17.19
C ARG A 21 25.75 -26.01 -15.68
N HIS A 22 25.41 -24.84 -15.15
CA HIS A 22 25.32 -24.64 -13.72
C HIS A 22 24.30 -25.59 -13.05
N TYR A 23 23.14 -25.82 -13.68
CA TYR A 23 22.16 -26.79 -13.14
C TYR A 23 22.67 -28.23 -13.17
N ILE A 24 23.51 -28.58 -14.16
CA ILE A 24 24.17 -29.87 -14.20
C ILE A 24 25.23 -29.96 -13.08
N ASP A 25 26.06 -28.93 -12.93
CA ASP A 25 27.15 -28.89 -11.94
C ASP A 25 26.66 -29.04 -10.49
N ILE A 26 25.48 -28.47 -10.20
CA ILE A 26 24.85 -28.62 -8.88
C ILE A 26 23.90 -29.83 -8.79
N GLU A 27 23.90 -30.71 -9.81
CA GLU A 27 23.08 -31.93 -9.90
C GLU A 27 21.55 -31.64 -9.79
N LEU A 28 21.10 -30.49 -10.26
CA LEU A 28 19.69 -30.14 -10.34
C LEU A 28 19.06 -30.66 -11.63
N LEU A 29 19.83 -30.72 -12.69
CA LEU A 29 19.47 -31.30 -14.00
C LEU A 29 20.50 -32.38 -14.38
N THR A 30 20.06 -33.61 -14.62
CA THR A 30 20.92 -34.71 -15.04
C THR A 30 20.69 -34.97 -16.53
N PRO A 31 21.68 -34.74 -17.40
CA PRO A 31 21.53 -35.00 -18.84
C PRO A 31 21.28 -36.48 -19.09
N LYS A 32 20.57 -36.82 -20.17
CA LYS A 32 20.30 -38.19 -20.59
C LYS A 32 21.55 -38.90 -20.98
N GLU A 33 22.41 -38.24 -21.77
CA GLU A 33 23.62 -38.79 -22.30
C GLU A 33 24.76 -37.76 -22.32
N ARG A 34 25.99 -38.27 -22.31
CA ARG A 34 27.20 -37.50 -22.58
C ARG A 34 28.02 -38.26 -23.59
N ASN A 35 28.33 -37.64 -24.75
CA ASN A 35 29.14 -38.28 -25.74
C ASN A 35 30.64 -38.27 -25.40
N GLU A 36 31.45 -38.97 -26.19
CA GLU A 36 32.91 -39.07 -26.03
C GLU A 36 33.63 -37.72 -26.07
N ASN A 37 33.07 -36.75 -26.81
CA ASN A 37 33.56 -35.37 -26.89
C ASN A 37 33.09 -34.48 -25.72
N GLY A 38 32.39 -35.04 -24.74
CA GLY A 38 31.94 -34.35 -23.54
C GLY A 38 30.65 -33.50 -23.69
N TYR A 39 29.96 -33.58 -24.84
CA TYR A 39 28.68 -32.85 -25.05
C TYR A 39 27.54 -33.58 -24.39
N PHE A 40 26.64 -32.76 -23.74
CA PHE A 40 25.45 -33.24 -23.08
C PHE A 40 24.26 -33.28 -24.04
N PHE A 41 23.43 -34.30 -23.90
CA PHE A 41 22.20 -34.51 -24.64
C PHE A 41 21.02 -34.72 -23.66
N PHE A 42 19.86 -34.23 -24.06
CA PHE A 42 18.67 -34.15 -23.22
C PHE A 42 17.48 -34.75 -23.94
N ASP A 43 16.68 -35.51 -23.20
CA ASP A 43 15.42 -36.08 -23.67
C ASP A 43 14.22 -35.27 -23.19
N GLU A 44 13.02 -35.76 -23.43
CA GLU A 44 11.78 -35.11 -23.05
C GLU A 44 11.62 -34.99 -21.52
N GLU A 45 12.06 -35.98 -20.76
CA GLU A 45 12.04 -35.93 -19.29
C GLU A 45 12.90 -34.77 -18.77
N ASN A 46 14.06 -34.55 -19.38
CA ASN A 46 14.92 -33.41 -19.05
C ASN A 46 14.28 -32.07 -19.40
N VAL A 47 13.50 -31.98 -20.48
CA VAL A 47 12.74 -30.77 -20.84
C VAL A 47 11.71 -30.45 -19.76
N TYR A 48 10.90 -31.42 -19.33
CA TYR A 48 9.93 -31.24 -18.26
C TYR A 48 10.60 -30.88 -16.93
N LYS A 49 11.70 -31.55 -16.59
CA LYS A 49 12.44 -31.23 -15.35
C LYS A 49 13.00 -29.81 -15.35
N LEU A 50 13.58 -29.39 -16.49
CA LEU A 50 14.05 -28.02 -16.63
C LEU A 50 12.90 -27.01 -16.52
N TYR A 51 11.76 -27.29 -17.13
CA TYR A 51 10.56 -26.46 -17.00
C TYR A 51 10.12 -26.30 -15.53
N GLN A 52 10.05 -27.39 -14.77
CA GLN A 52 9.73 -27.35 -13.34
C GLN A 52 10.74 -26.49 -12.56
N ILE A 53 12.04 -26.65 -12.81
CA ILE A 53 13.09 -25.84 -12.18
C ILE A 53 12.86 -24.35 -12.43
N LEU A 54 12.58 -23.97 -13.68
CA LEU A 54 12.37 -22.59 -14.08
C LEU A 54 11.09 -22.00 -13.46
N VAL A 55 10.01 -22.77 -13.39
CA VAL A 55 8.76 -22.36 -12.74
C VAL A 55 9.01 -22.06 -11.26
N PHE A 56 9.61 -22.98 -10.50
CA PHE A 56 9.90 -22.76 -9.08
C PHE A 56 10.87 -21.60 -8.86
N LYS A 57 11.86 -21.43 -9.75
CA LYS A 57 12.77 -20.31 -9.69
C LYS A 57 12.07 -18.96 -9.89
N ASN A 58 11.16 -18.89 -10.87
CA ASN A 58 10.37 -17.66 -11.14
C ASN A 58 9.42 -17.32 -9.99
N ILE A 59 8.92 -18.32 -9.27
CA ILE A 59 8.15 -18.14 -8.03
C ILE A 59 9.00 -17.56 -6.90
N GLY A 60 10.34 -17.77 -6.94
CA GLY A 60 11.29 -17.25 -5.95
C GLY A 60 11.94 -18.29 -5.06
N TYR A 61 11.74 -19.58 -5.32
CA TYR A 61 12.44 -20.64 -4.59
C TYR A 61 13.96 -20.63 -4.87
N SER A 62 14.75 -20.90 -3.84
CA SER A 62 16.20 -21.10 -4.01
C SER A 62 16.49 -22.41 -4.76
N LEU A 63 17.61 -22.48 -5.50
CA LEU A 63 18.00 -23.70 -6.19
C LEU A 63 18.14 -24.91 -5.23
N ARG A 64 18.55 -24.65 -3.99
CA ARG A 64 18.61 -25.67 -2.93
C ARG A 64 17.23 -26.19 -2.57
N SER A 65 16.26 -25.29 -2.37
CA SER A 65 14.87 -25.66 -2.09
C SER A 65 14.25 -26.43 -3.27
N ILE A 66 14.48 -25.97 -4.50
CA ILE A 66 14.01 -26.64 -5.71
C ILE A 66 14.55 -28.06 -5.79
N LYS A 67 15.84 -28.28 -5.50
CA LYS A 67 16.43 -29.64 -5.47
C LYS A 67 15.67 -30.54 -4.48
N THR A 68 15.34 -30.03 -3.30
CA THR A 68 14.57 -30.79 -2.29
C THR A 68 13.12 -31.03 -2.74
N ILE A 69 12.45 -30.05 -3.33
CA ILE A 69 11.08 -30.18 -3.83
C ILE A 69 11.00 -31.27 -4.91
N LEU A 70 11.92 -31.26 -5.87
CA LEU A 70 11.91 -32.21 -6.98
C LEU A 70 12.24 -33.66 -6.57
N THR A 71 12.65 -33.91 -5.33
CA THR A 71 12.79 -35.28 -4.79
C THR A 71 11.50 -35.80 -4.14
N GLN A 72 10.50 -34.95 -3.98
CA GLN A 72 9.21 -35.37 -3.38
C GLN A 72 8.35 -36.14 -4.39
N SER A 73 7.58 -37.09 -3.91
CA SER A 73 6.62 -37.86 -4.72
C SER A 73 5.40 -37.03 -5.15
N ASN A 74 5.09 -35.97 -4.41
CA ASN A 74 4.01 -35.04 -4.72
C ASN A 74 4.47 -33.59 -4.51
N ILE A 75 4.55 -32.82 -5.59
CA ILE A 75 4.96 -31.41 -5.57
C ILE A 75 3.78 -30.43 -5.61
N ALA A 76 2.54 -30.91 -5.72
CA ALA A 76 1.36 -30.06 -5.78
C ALA A 76 1.20 -29.12 -4.57
N PRO A 77 1.49 -29.52 -3.31
CA PRO A 77 1.41 -28.62 -2.16
C PRO A 77 2.28 -27.37 -2.30
N PHE A 78 3.46 -27.49 -2.93
CA PHE A 78 4.36 -26.34 -3.13
C PHE A 78 3.81 -25.31 -4.14
N PHE A 79 3.02 -25.75 -5.12
CA PHE A 79 2.32 -24.83 -6.02
C PHE A 79 1.19 -24.09 -5.32
N ILE A 80 0.47 -24.75 -4.42
CA ILE A 80 -0.57 -24.11 -3.61
C ILE A 80 0.03 -23.03 -2.69
N GLU A 81 1.12 -23.36 -1.99
CA GLU A 81 1.85 -22.40 -1.15
C GLU A 81 2.38 -21.22 -1.98
N ALA A 82 2.90 -21.51 -3.17
CA ALA A 82 3.39 -20.49 -4.08
C ALA A 82 2.28 -19.55 -4.56
N GLU A 83 1.11 -20.10 -4.91
CA GLU A 83 -0.06 -19.30 -5.30
C GLU A 83 -0.48 -18.34 -4.19
N GLN A 84 -0.58 -18.83 -2.94
CA GLN A 84 -0.90 -18.00 -1.77
C GLN A 84 0.14 -16.89 -1.56
N THR A 85 1.43 -17.23 -1.69
CA THR A 85 2.52 -16.25 -1.53
C THR A 85 2.49 -15.18 -2.64
N ILE A 86 2.19 -15.58 -3.87
CA ILE A 86 2.06 -14.65 -5.00
C ILE A 86 0.83 -13.75 -4.79
N GLN A 87 -0.31 -14.32 -4.39
CA GLN A 87 -1.52 -13.54 -4.12
C GLN A 87 -1.26 -12.47 -3.05
N LYS A 88 -0.61 -12.85 -1.93
CA LYS A 88 -0.23 -11.88 -0.89
C LYS A 88 0.63 -10.74 -1.43
N LYS A 89 1.62 -11.04 -2.28
CA LYS A 89 2.46 -10.01 -2.93
C LYS A 89 1.67 -9.11 -3.88
N ILE A 90 0.69 -9.66 -4.60
CA ILE A 90 -0.20 -8.87 -5.45
C ILE A 90 -1.00 -7.90 -4.60
N ASP A 91 -1.58 -8.36 -3.49
CA ASP A 91 -2.37 -7.52 -2.59
C ASP A 91 -1.52 -6.40 -1.97
N GLU A 92 -0.28 -6.71 -1.53
CA GLU A 92 0.68 -5.72 -1.04
C GLU A 92 1.03 -4.67 -2.13
N LEU A 93 1.28 -5.09 -3.36
CA LEU A 93 1.59 -4.19 -4.48
C LEU A 93 0.39 -3.34 -4.88
N LEU A 94 -0.83 -3.88 -4.82
CA LEU A 94 -2.05 -3.12 -5.06
C LEU A 94 -2.26 -2.05 -3.99
N ALA A 95 -2.00 -2.35 -2.73
CA ALA A 95 -2.05 -1.36 -1.64
C ALA A 95 -1.06 -0.21 -1.88
N ILE A 96 0.20 -0.53 -2.21
CA ILE A 96 1.22 0.48 -2.55
C ILE A 96 0.79 1.32 -3.76
N LYS A 97 0.27 0.69 -4.82
CA LYS A 97 -0.23 1.40 -6.00
C LYS A 97 -1.34 2.38 -5.65
N ASN A 98 -2.28 1.98 -4.78
CA ASN A 98 -3.37 2.84 -4.34
C ASN A 98 -2.85 4.03 -3.55
N THR A 99 -1.86 3.83 -2.66
CA THR A 99 -1.20 4.92 -1.94
C THR A 99 -0.53 5.91 -2.90
N VAL A 100 0.25 5.41 -3.87
CA VAL A 100 0.90 6.26 -4.88
C VAL A 100 -0.14 7.05 -5.69
N HIS A 101 -1.24 6.39 -6.07
CA HIS A 101 -2.32 7.07 -6.80
C HIS A 101 -2.96 8.18 -5.94
N ALA A 102 -3.24 7.91 -4.68
CA ALA A 102 -3.79 8.90 -3.75
C ALA A 102 -2.85 10.12 -3.56
N VAL A 103 -1.54 9.91 -3.51
CA VAL A 103 -0.54 11.00 -3.45
C VAL A 103 -0.60 11.87 -4.72
N ILE A 104 -0.67 11.25 -5.91
CA ILE A 104 -0.76 11.98 -7.18
C ILE A 104 -2.08 12.77 -7.26
N GLU A 105 -3.19 12.18 -6.91
CA GLU A 105 -4.50 12.83 -6.89
C GLU A 105 -4.53 13.99 -5.88
N ALA A 106 -3.96 13.80 -4.69
CA ALA A 106 -3.88 14.84 -3.68
C ALA A 106 -3.09 16.06 -4.20
N GLN A 107 -1.93 15.85 -4.82
CA GLN A 107 -1.11 16.93 -5.40
C GLN A 107 -1.86 17.72 -6.48
N ASN A 108 -2.72 17.06 -7.26
CA ASN A 108 -3.47 17.72 -8.32
C ASN A 108 -4.75 18.42 -7.82
N SER A 109 -5.35 17.91 -6.74
CA SER A 109 -6.67 18.34 -6.26
C SER A 109 -6.59 19.42 -5.19
N TYR A 110 -5.55 19.40 -4.34
CA TYR A 110 -5.40 20.33 -3.23
C TYR A 110 -4.37 21.41 -3.55
N LYS A 111 -4.85 22.65 -3.62
CA LYS A 111 -3.99 23.83 -3.71
C LYS A 111 -3.74 24.41 -2.32
N LEU A 112 -2.47 24.72 -2.03
CA LEU A 112 -2.12 25.27 -0.72
C LEU A 112 -2.66 26.71 -0.57
N ASN A 113 -3.25 27.00 0.59
CA ASN A 113 -3.77 28.31 0.96
C ASN A 113 -4.86 28.87 0.02
N GLU A 114 -5.53 27.99 -0.74
CA GLU A 114 -6.67 28.36 -1.58
C GLU A 114 -7.90 27.55 -1.15
N ILE A 115 -9.06 28.21 -1.09
CA ILE A 115 -10.32 27.52 -0.84
C ILE A 115 -10.74 26.76 -2.10
N SER A 116 -11.02 25.50 -1.92
CA SER A 116 -11.55 24.58 -2.93
C SER A 116 -12.88 24.01 -2.45
N PHE A 117 -13.71 23.53 -3.37
CA PHE A 117 -15.02 22.97 -3.06
C PHE A 117 -15.10 21.54 -3.52
N PHE A 118 -15.52 20.64 -2.62
CA PHE A 118 -15.61 19.20 -2.89
C PHE A 118 -16.98 18.67 -2.54
N GLU A 119 -17.52 17.80 -3.38
CA GLU A 119 -18.65 16.97 -3.01
C GLU A 119 -18.19 15.81 -2.14
N ARG A 120 -18.79 15.69 -0.95
CA ARG A 120 -18.50 14.61 -0.01
C ARG A 120 -19.74 13.74 0.17
N SER A 121 -19.53 12.44 0.38
CA SER A 121 -20.57 11.51 0.86
C SER A 121 -20.75 11.64 2.37
N ASP A 122 -21.71 10.92 2.96
CA ASP A 122 -21.81 10.81 4.39
C ASP A 122 -20.54 10.21 4.99
N ARG A 123 -20.00 10.86 6.03
CA ARG A 123 -18.83 10.41 6.81
C ARG A 123 -19.20 10.36 8.27
N TYR A 124 -18.70 9.36 8.96
CA TYR A 124 -18.96 9.12 10.37
C TYR A 124 -17.65 9.02 11.11
N PHE A 125 -17.56 9.65 12.27
CA PHE A 125 -16.34 9.69 13.07
C PHE A 125 -16.64 9.26 14.49
N HIS A 126 -15.70 8.56 15.09
CA HIS A 126 -15.72 8.05 16.44
C HIS A 126 -14.48 8.55 17.18
N SER A 127 -14.65 9.07 18.39
CA SER A 127 -13.58 9.62 19.19
C SER A 127 -12.60 8.53 19.65
N PHE A 128 -11.32 8.89 19.77
CA PHE A 128 -10.36 8.01 20.44
C PHE A 128 -10.69 7.87 21.92
N PRO A 129 -10.49 6.67 22.52
CA PRO A 129 -10.63 6.50 23.97
C PRO A 129 -9.69 7.46 24.73
N GLU A 130 -10.15 8.02 25.86
CA GLU A 130 -9.34 8.92 26.69
C GLU A 130 -7.98 8.31 27.10
N SER A 131 -7.89 6.99 27.20
CA SER A 131 -6.65 6.29 27.58
C SER A 131 -5.50 6.43 26.57
N VAL A 132 -5.81 6.83 25.34
CA VAL A 132 -4.82 7.01 24.24
C VAL A 132 -4.69 8.49 23.83
N VAL A 133 -5.41 9.41 24.47
CA VAL A 133 -5.33 10.85 24.20
C VAL A 133 -4.63 11.55 25.36
N GLU A 134 -3.55 12.29 25.07
CA GLU A 134 -2.81 13.08 26.03
C GLU A 134 -2.71 14.53 25.52
N ASN A 135 -3.20 15.49 26.29
CA ASN A 135 -3.20 16.92 25.92
C ASN A 135 -3.88 17.25 24.57
N GLY A 136 -4.90 16.48 24.19
CA GLY A 136 -5.60 16.65 22.90
C GLY A 136 -4.93 15.93 21.72
N GLU A 137 -3.80 15.27 21.93
CA GLU A 137 -3.09 14.50 20.92
C GLU A 137 -3.22 13.00 21.15
N VAL A 138 -3.16 12.22 20.07
CA VAL A 138 -3.21 10.76 20.12
C VAL A 138 -1.83 10.18 20.33
N ASP A 139 -1.64 9.42 21.41
CA ASP A 139 -0.46 8.57 21.59
C ASP A 139 -0.53 7.39 20.60
N LEU A 140 0.17 7.53 19.48
CA LEU A 140 0.18 6.54 18.38
C LEU A 140 0.67 5.16 18.83
N ILE A 141 1.57 5.10 19.82
CA ILE A 141 2.09 3.82 20.31
C ILE A 141 1.00 3.10 21.11
N LYS A 142 0.32 3.82 22.01
CA LYS A 142 -0.81 3.25 22.76
C LYS A 142 -1.96 2.86 21.85
N ALA A 143 -2.32 3.72 20.90
CA ALA A 143 -3.37 3.43 19.92
C ALA A 143 -3.06 2.18 19.08
N ASN A 144 -1.83 2.04 18.60
CA ASN A 144 -1.39 0.86 17.86
C ASN A 144 -1.44 -0.43 18.71
N ASN A 145 -1.04 -0.37 19.97
CA ASN A 145 -1.11 -1.50 20.90
C ASN A 145 -2.55 -1.95 21.17
N MET A 146 -3.52 -1.05 21.02
CA MET A 146 -4.95 -1.34 21.15
C MET A 146 -5.63 -1.70 19.82
N ASN A 147 -4.86 -1.82 18.72
CA ASN A 147 -5.37 -2.04 17.36
C ASN A 147 -6.36 -0.94 16.89
N LEU A 148 -6.23 0.28 17.40
CA LEU A 148 -7.10 1.41 17.09
C LEU A 148 -6.58 2.29 15.95
N SER A 149 -5.34 2.08 15.50
CA SER A 149 -4.78 2.85 14.39
C SER A 149 -4.44 1.95 13.21
N SER A 150 -5.06 2.23 12.08
CA SER A 150 -4.28 2.32 10.85
C SER A 150 -3.59 3.68 10.93
N LEU A 151 -2.28 3.77 10.75
CA LEU A 151 -1.50 5.03 10.79
C LEU A 151 -1.96 6.06 9.72
N ASP A 152 -3.11 5.82 9.08
CA ASP A 152 -3.44 6.45 7.81
C ASP A 152 -4.07 7.83 7.97
N GLN A 153 -4.88 8.08 8.98
CA GLN A 153 -5.45 9.43 9.14
C GLN A 153 -6.14 9.63 10.50
N ILE A 154 -5.70 10.63 11.26
CA ILE A 154 -6.39 11.13 12.43
C ILE A 154 -7.16 12.37 12.01
N PHE A 155 -8.44 12.40 12.35
CA PHE A 155 -9.32 13.52 12.12
C PHE A 155 -9.56 14.25 13.44
N TYR A 156 -9.70 15.55 13.38
CA TYR A 156 -10.10 16.37 14.52
C TYR A 156 -11.45 17.00 14.22
N VAL A 157 -12.43 16.68 15.05
CA VAL A 157 -13.77 17.28 14.98
C VAL A 157 -13.84 18.41 15.98
N HIS A 158 -14.05 19.65 15.49
CA HIS A 158 -14.30 20.79 16.35
C HIS A 158 -15.73 20.75 16.86
N HIS A 159 -15.92 20.57 18.16
CA HIS A 159 -17.21 20.45 18.79
C HIS A 159 -17.18 21.15 20.18
N GLU A 160 -18.15 22.04 20.49
CA GLU A 160 -18.26 22.73 21.77
C GLU A 160 -16.98 23.44 22.25
N ASN A 161 -16.19 24.02 21.33
CA ASN A 161 -14.89 24.67 21.53
C ASN A 161 -13.74 23.73 21.89
N GLU A 162 -13.88 22.44 21.65
CA GLU A 162 -12.84 21.46 21.81
C GLU A 162 -12.55 20.77 20.47
N ASP A 163 -11.30 20.40 20.27
CA ASP A 163 -10.83 19.64 19.10
C ASP A 163 -10.69 18.19 19.50
N ILE A 164 -11.62 17.36 19.06
CA ILE A 164 -11.72 15.96 19.46
C ILE A 164 -11.04 15.08 18.42
N PRO A 165 -9.95 14.36 18.77
CA PRO A 165 -9.32 13.43 17.85
C PRO A 165 -10.20 12.21 17.61
N CYS A 166 -10.42 11.89 16.33
CA CYS A 166 -11.35 10.87 15.87
C CYS A 166 -10.75 9.98 14.78
N LEU A 167 -11.35 8.80 14.66
CA LEU A 167 -11.17 7.89 13.52
C LEU A 167 -12.42 7.92 12.63
N GLU A 168 -12.24 7.77 11.33
CA GLU A 168 -13.37 7.51 10.45
C GLU A 168 -13.95 6.12 10.76
N SER A 169 -15.28 6.03 10.88
CA SER A 169 -15.98 4.85 11.32
C SER A 169 -17.14 4.50 10.41
N LYS A 170 -17.79 3.36 10.67
CA LYS A 170 -19.06 3.00 10.05
C LYS A 170 -20.19 3.79 10.69
N LYS A 171 -21.31 3.88 9.98
CA LYS A 171 -22.51 4.61 10.44
C LYS A 171 -23.00 4.19 11.84
N GLU A 172 -22.90 2.91 12.14
CA GLU A 172 -23.39 2.32 13.39
C GLU A 172 -22.51 2.67 14.61
N GLU A 173 -21.27 3.09 14.35
CA GLU A 173 -20.27 3.38 15.38
C GLU A 173 -19.95 4.87 15.50
N GLY A 174 -20.50 5.70 14.59
CA GLY A 174 -20.19 7.11 14.48
C GLY A 174 -20.87 7.96 15.57
N GLU A 175 -20.07 8.69 16.32
CA GLU A 175 -20.52 9.72 17.29
C GLU A 175 -20.80 11.04 16.58
N PHE A 176 -19.98 11.38 15.58
CA PHE A 176 -20.12 12.58 14.77
C PHE A 176 -20.48 12.21 13.34
N THR A 177 -21.46 12.92 12.77
CA THR A 177 -21.93 12.70 11.41
C THR A 177 -21.73 13.94 10.56
N PHE A 178 -20.98 13.79 9.48
CA PHE A 178 -20.81 14.80 8.43
C PHE A 178 -21.61 14.35 7.21
N THR A 179 -22.77 14.96 7.00
CA THR A 179 -23.71 14.52 5.97
C THR A 179 -23.26 14.91 4.59
N LYS A 180 -23.67 14.13 3.58
CA LYS A 180 -23.43 14.40 2.16
C LYS A 180 -23.71 15.84 1.78
N GLY A 181 -22.86 16.43 0.95
CA GLY A 181 -23.02 17.79 0.43
C GLY A 181 -21.73 18.38 -0.09
N THR A 182 -21.78 19.66 -0.41
CA THR A 182 -20.62 20.45 -0.81
C THR A 182 -19.88 20.95 0.43
N TYR A 183 -18.58 20.74 0.46
CA TYR A 183 -17.67 21.19 1.52
C TYR A 183 -16.68 22.19 0.95
N ALA A 184 -16.49 23.29 1.66
CA ALA A 184 -15.35 24.16 1.47
C ALA A 184 -14.15 23.53 2.17
N SER A 185 -12.98 23.56 1.54
CA SER A 185 -11.75 22.94 2.02
C SER A 185 -10.55 23.84 1.72
N MET A 186 -9.61 23.94 2.64
CA MET A 186 -8.34 24.62 2.48
C MET A 186 -7.21 23.77 3.06
N SER A 187 -6.16 23.57 2.26
CA SER A 187 -4.95 22.88 2.71
C SER A 187 -3.83 23.88 2.95
N PHE A 188 -3.03 23.69 4.01
CA PHE A 188 -1.97 24.60 4.42
C PHE A 188 -0.79 23.85 5.05
N ILE A 189 0.40 24.45 4.97
CA ILE A 189 1.61 23.91 5.60
C ILE A 189 1.59 24.23 7.10
N VAL A 190 1.97 23.24 7.91
CA VAL A 190 2.11 23.38 9.36
C VAL A 190 3.59 23.26 9.72
N GLU A 191 4.17 24.35 10.26
CA GLU A 191 5.52 24.36 10.79
C GLU A 191 5.54 24.25 12.31
N THR A 192 4.48 24.75 12.98
CA THR A 192 4.27 24.70 14.42
C THR A 192 2.78 24.49 14.71
N GLU A 193 2.44 23.98 15.89
CA GLU A 193 1.03 23.76 16.29
C GLU A 193 0.19 25.03 16.22
N ASP A 194 0.74 26.20 16.58
CA ASP A 194 0.03 27.49 16.50
C ASP A 194 -0.42 27.81 15.07
N CYS A 195 0.28 27.29 14.04
CA CYS A 195 -0.09 27.50 12.65
C CYS A 195 -1.44 26.85 12.30
N ILE A 196 -1.83 25.76 12.96
CA ILE A 196 -3.11 25.07 12.69
C ILE A 196 -4.25 26.03 13.03
N LYS A 197 -4.26 26.57 14.25
CA LYS A 197 -5.31 27.48 14.70
C LYS A 197 -5.36 28.75 13.84
N GLN A 198 -4.20 29.35 13.55
CA GLN A 198 -4.14 30.56 12.71
C GLN A 198 -4.73 30.33 11.30
N ASN A 199 -4.44 29.19 10.68
CA ASN A 199 -4.95 28.88 9.36
C ASN A 199 -6.44 28.51 9.39
N ILE A 200 -6.93 27.87 10.44
CA ILE A 200 -8.36 27.65 10.65
C ILE A 200 -9.09 29.01 10.81
N ASP A 201 -8.55 29.92 11.58
CA ASP A 201 -9.13 31.27 11.74
C ASP A 201 -9.15 32.04 10.41
N LEU A 202 -8.09 31.94 9.60
CA LEU A 202 -8.03 32.53 8.26
C LEU A 202 -9.09 31.90 7.33
N PHE A 203 -9.23 30.59 7.36
CA PHE A 203 -10.25 29.87 6.59
C PHE A 203 -11.67 30.36 6.94
N LEU A 204 -11.99 30.43 8.23
CA LEU A 204 -13.30 30.89 8.71
C LEU A 204 -13.57 32.37 8.41
N ALA A 205 -12.53 33.20 8.37
CA ALA A 205 -12.62 34.63 8.06
C ALA A 205 -12.73 34.94 6.56
N ASP A 206 -12.60 33.93 5.70
CA ASP A 206 -12.64 34.16 4.25
C ASP A 206 -14.01 34.64 3.78
N LYS A 207 -14.00 35.63 2.86
CA LYS A 207 -15.20 36.25 2.33
C LYS A 207 -16.16 35.30 1.63
N LEU A 208 -15.63 34.21 1.04
CA LEU A 208 -16.45 33.18 0.40
C LEU A 208 -17.32 32.42 1.42
N LEU A 209 -16.89 32.36 2.68
CA LEU A 209 -17.53 31.62 3.75
C LEU A 209 -18.32 32.55 4.69
N SER A 210 -17.99 33.84 4.75
CA SER A 210 -18.54 34.84 5.71
C SER A 210 -20.06 35.14 5.59
N VAL A 211 -20.71 34.63 4.54
CA VAL A 211 -22.14 34.83 4.27
C VAL A 211 -23.01 33.82 5.03
N ARG A 212 -22.40 32.83 5.71
CA ARG A 212 -23.13 31.73 6.36
C ARG A 212 -22.98 31.76 7.88
N ASP A 213 -24.01 31.30 8.57
CA ASP A 213 -23.98 31.16 10.01
C ASP A 213 -23.08 30.00 10.42
N ILE A 214 -21.83 30.30 10.77
CA ILE A 214 -20.78 29.36 11.12
C ILE A 214 -21.08 28.63 12.42
N SER A 215 -21.94 29.20 13.28
CA SER A 215 -22.25 28.69 14.61
C SER A 215 -22.92 27.31 14.63
N GLN A 216 -23.44 26.84 13.50
CA GLN A 216 -24.05 25.50 13.35
C GLN A 216 -23.23 24.52 12.50
N ASN A 217 -22.12 24.96 11.93
CA ASN A 217 -21.35 24.12 11.03
C ASN A 217 -20.22 23.38 11.77
N GLN A 218 -20.27 22.07 11.74
CA GLN A 218 -19.16 21.24 12.22
C GLN A 218 -17.92 21.48 11.38
N LEU A 219 -16.79 21.72 12.03
CA LEU A 219 -15.49 21.86 11.40
C LEU A 219 -14.74 20.55 11.56
N LEU A 220 -14.12 20.09 10.46
CA LEU A 220 -13.25 18.94 10.43
C LEU A 220 -11.87 19.38 9.95
N PHE A 221 -10.80 19.00 10.67
CA PHE A 221 -9.47 19.20 10.17
C PHE A 221 -8.60 17.95 10.43
N PHE A 222 -7.59 17.74 9.60
CA PHE A 222 -6.76 16.55 9.65
C PHE A 222 -5.43 16.77 8.94
N GLU A 223 -4.41 16.00 9.33
CA GLU A 223 -3.21 15.91 8.50
C GLU A 223 -3.56 15.23 7.19
N ASN A 224 -3.33 15.92 6.09
CA ASN A 224 -3.48 15.33 4.76
C ASN A 224 -2.20 14.56 4.40
N VAL A 225 -2.12 13.33 4.88
CA VAL A 225 -0.94 12.47 4.73
C VAL A 225 -0.51 12.35 3.27
N TYR A 226 -1.43 12.22 2.34
CA TYR A 226 -1.12 12.11 0.91
C TYR A 226 -0.55 13.41 0.34
N CYS A 227 -1.05 14.56 0.77
CA CYS A 227 -0.44 15.85 0.43
C CYS A 227 0.94 16.00 1.08
N SER A 228 1.08 15.66 2.36
CA SER A 228 2.37 15.72 3.07
C SER A 228 3.42 14.85 2.38
N LEU A 229 3.07 13.66 1.92
CA LEU A 229 3.96 12.78 1.14
C LEU A 229 4.36 13.37 -0.22
N ALA A 230 3.50 14.19 -0.83
CA ALA A 230 3.78 14.85 -2.11
C ALA A 230 4.71 16.07 -1.99
N TYR A 231 4.75 16.72 -0.82
CA TYR A 231 5.52 17.94 -0.54
C TYR A 231 6.67 17.65 0.42
N ASN A 232 7.70 17.06 -0.06
CA ASN A 232 8.91 16.65 0.65
C ASN A 232 9.22 17.47 1.92
N SER A 233 9.13 16.87 3.10
CA SER A 233 9.41 17.46 4.43
C SER A 233 8.40 18.51 4.97
N ALA A 234 7.23 18.66 4.37
CA ALA A 234 6.20 19.56 4.88
C ALA A 234 5.00 18.77 5.41
N THR A 235 4.56 19.06 6.63
CA THR A 235 3.30 18.57 7.16
C THR A 235 2.17 19.45 6.63
N ILE A 236 1.19 18.84 5.96
CA ILE A 236 0.04 19.57 5.39
C ILE A 236 -1.21 19.16 6.14
N PHE A 237 -1.90 20.15 6.65
CA PHE A 237 -3.24 19.99 7.21
C PHE A 237 -4.28 20.48 6.21
N THR A 238 -5.45 19.87 6.29
CA THR A 238 -6.63 20.29 5.54
C THR A 238 -7.75 20.57 6.54
N VAL A 239 -8.43 21.71 6.38
CA VAL A 239 -9.65 22.04 7.10
C VAL A 239 -10.83 21.95 6.13
N GLU A 240 -11.95 21.41 6.60
CA GLU A 240 -13.18 21.26 5.83
C GLU A 240 -14.40 21.72 6.64
N MET A 241 -15.32 22.40 5.96
CA MET A 241 -16.60 22.82 6.52
C MET A 241 -17.71 22.60 5.48
N LYS A 242 -18.84 22.05 5.91
CA LYS A 242 -20.01 21.90 5.05
C LYS A 242 -20.63 23.26 4.73
N LEU A 243 -21.04 23.45 3.48
CA LEU A 243 -21.73 24.64 3.01
C LEU A 243 -23.25 24.53 3.09
#